data_af390ead5d364f6866c8f8ecf412bbca
#
_entry.id   af390ead5d364f6866c8f8ecf412bbca
#
_cell.length_a   1.000
_cell.length_b   1.000
_cell.length_c   1.000
_cell.angle_alpha   90.00
_cell.angle_beta   90.00
_cell.angle_gamma   90.00
#
_symmetry.space_group_name_H-M   'P 1'
#
loop_
_entity.id
_entity.type
_entity.pdbx_description
1 polymer ?
#
loop_
_entity_poly.entity_id
_entity_poly.type
_entity_poly.pdbx_seq_one_letter_code
_entity_poly.pdbx_strand_id
1 'polypeptide(L)'
;MTKQNHKTGLLVDAMIFSAVFLRVLGNLGILGVPSGIVRSLIYIALYIGWEISVSKRIIQVEVRHYLIAVSGLMVFWFILRSMKYYFITDIGTARQLWDWYYLPMLFIPLFSLLVALPLGKPANAKLSKTTLLLLAVPTVLCLLFELTNDFHQLAFSFPEGEAWTGENNGYRFGYYIVLGWEIFCALAAFVIMLIKCRLSQRKNIFRSCC
;
A
#
# COMPACT_ATOMS: atom_id res chain seq x y z
N MET A 1 31.00 7.55 6.41
CA MET A 1 29.59 7.21 6.03
C MET A 1 29.09 5.84 6.51
N THR A 2 29.93 4.89 6.82
CA THR A 2 29.57 3.50 7.16
C THR A 2 28.96 3.27 8.54
N LYS A 3 29.43 3.96 9.57
CA LYS A 3 28.99 3.72 10.97
C LYS A 3 27.56 4.22 11.29
N GLN A 4 27.11 5.29 10.62
CA GLN A 4 25.76 5.84 10.78
C GLN A 4 24.70 5.01 10.06
N ASN A 5 25.06 4.44 8.90
CA ASN A 5 24.16 3.52 8.16
C ASN A 5 23.92 2.21 8.93
N HIS A 6 24.92 1.69 9.64
CA HIS A 6 24.80 0.47 10.43
C HIS A 6 23.86 0.65 11.63
N LYS A 7 23.93 1.80 12.33
CA LYS A 7 23.03 2.10 13.47
C LYS A 7 21.58 2.24 13.03
N THR A 8 21.35 2.87 11.86
CA THR A 8 19.99 3.03 11.30
C THR A 8 19.41 1.69 10.87
N GLY A 9 20.23 0.81 10.27
CA GLY A 9 19.81 -0.57 9.91
C GLY A 9 19.40 -1.37 11.14
N LEU A 10 20.24 -1.38 12.18
CA LEU A 10 19.96 -2.11 13.42
C LEU A 10 18.69 -1.62 14.12
N LEU A 11 18.41 -0.31 14.07
CA LEU A 11 17.17 0.24 14.62
C LEU A 11 15.93 -0.21 13.85
N VAL A 12 16.00 -0.20 12.51
CA VAL A 12 14.91 -0.71 11.65
C VAL A 12 14.65 -2.20 11.90
N ASP A 13 15.71 -3.00 11.97
CA ASP A 13 15.61 -4.45 12.26
C ASP A 13 14.98 -4.69 13.64
N ALA A 14 15.38 -3.92 14.65
CA ALA A 14 14.82 -4.01 16.00
C ALA A 14 13.32 -3.61 16.01
N MET A 15 12.92 -2.58 15.26
CA MET A 15 11.52 -2.19 15.14
C MET A 15 10.68 -3.25 14.43
N ILE A 16 11.19 -3.87 13.35
CA ILE A 16 10.51 -4.96 12.65
C ILE A 16 10.36 -6.16 13.58
N PHE A 17 11.44 -6.55 14.26
CA PHE A 17 11.41 -7.67 15.21
C PHE A 17 10.40 -7.42 16.34
N SER A 18 10.38 -6.22 16.92
CA SER A 18 9.43 -5.88 17.99
C SER A 18 7.97 -5.91 17.49
N ALA A 19 7.71 -5.46 16.27
CA ALA A 19 6.37 -5.51 15.69
C ALA A 19 5.89 -6.94 15.43
N VAL A 20 6.77 -7.83 14.94
CA VAL A 20 6.49 -9.26 14.77
C VAL A 20 6.27 -9.95 16.13
N PHE A 21 7.13 -9.67 17.09
CA PHE A 21 7.03 -10.22 18.45
C PHE A 21 5.72 -9.84 19.14
N LEU A 22 5.32 -8.55 19.08
CA LEU A 22 4.04 -8.08 19.59
C LEU A 22 2.84 -8.75 18.88
N ARG A 23 2.96 -9.05 17.58
CA ARG A 23 1.92 -9.79 16.86
C ARG A 23 1.77 -11.21 17.39
N VAL A 24 2.87 -11.91 17.58
CA VAL A 24 2.87 -13.29 18.12
C VAL A 24 2.26 -13.32 19.52
N LEU A 25 2.71 -12.44 20.42
CA LEU A 25 2.19 -12.34 21.78
C LEU A 25 0.70 -11.97 21.82
N GLY A 26 0.25 -11.07 20.92
CA GLY A 26 -1.16 -10.72 20.78
C GLY A 26 -2.02 -11.90 20.31
N ASN A 27 -1.53 -12.70 19.36
CA ASN A 27 -2.23 -13.89 18.87
C ASN A 27 -2.30 -15.02 19.94
N LEU A 28 -1.33 -15.05 20.85
CA LEU A 28 -1.34 -16.00 22.01
C LEU A 28 -2.26 -15.54 23.15
N GLY A 29 -2.95 -14.39 23.01
CA GLY A 29 -3.82 -13.84 24.04
C GLY A 29 -3.10 -13.27 25.28
N ILE A 30 -1.76 -13.21 25.25
CA ILE A 30 -0.94 -12.73 26.38
C ILE A 30 -1.03 -11.21 26.52
N LEU A 31 -1.20 -10.51 25.40
CA LEU A 31 -1.30 -9.04 25.32
C LEU A 31 -2.65 -8.64 24.73
N GLY A 32 -3.40 -7.81 25.46
CA GLY A 32 -4.71 -7.32 25.04
C GLY A 32 -4.65 -6.20 23.97
N VAL A 33 -5.75 -5.45 23.86
CA VAL A 33 -5.95 -4.30 22.93
C VAL A 33 -4.74 -3.35 22.84
N PRO A 34 -4.02 -2.99 23.94
CA PRO A 34 -2.87 -2.11 23.87
C PRO A 34 -1.76 -2.58 22.92
N SER A 35 -1.56 -3.89 22.78
CA SER A 35 -0.52 -4.46 21.90
C SER A 35 -0.76 -4.14 20.42
N GLY A 36 -2.02 -4.11 20.00
CA GLY A 36 -2.40 -3.79 18.64
C GLY A 36 -2.15 -2.31 18.30
N ILE A 37 -2.44 -1.41 19.23
CA ILE A 37 -2.18 0.04 19.06
C ILE A 37 -0.68 0.29 18.97
N VAL A 38 0.11 -0.26 19.91
CA VAL A 38 1.58 -0.13 19.90
C VAL A 38 2.17 -0.64 18.58
N ARG A 39 1.72 -1.79 18.10
CA ARG A 39 2.15 -2.34 16.81
C ARG A 39 1.81 -1.41 15.64
N SER A 40 0.63 -0.82 15.60
CA SER A 40 0.25 0.15 14.57
C SER A 40 1.13 1.38 14.60
N LEU A 41 1.47 1.90 15.78
CA LEU A 41 2.38 3.03 15.95
C LEU A 41 3.80 2.71 15.44
N ILE A 42 4.29 1.50 15.70
CA ILE A 42 5.59 1.04 15.17
C ILE A 42 5.57 1.02 13.64
N TYR A 43 4.52 0.48 13.02
CA TYR A 43 4.42 0.47 11.56
C TYR A 43 4.34 1.89 10.98
N ILE A 44 3.57 2.78 11.58
CA ILE A 44 3.49 4.19 11.18
C ILE A 44 4.88 4.84 11.25
N ALA A 45 5.60 4.65 12.35
CA ALA A 45 6.96 5.18 12.51
C ALA A 45 7.94 4.63 11.46
N LEU A 46 7.85 3.33 11.12
CA LEU A 46 8.65 2.72 10.06
C LEU A 46 8.37 3.34 8.69
N TYR A 47 7.09 3.56 8.33
CA TYR A 47 6.73 4.19 7.05
C TYR A 47 7.16 5.64 6.97
N ILE A 48 7.02 6.43 8.06
CA ILE A 48 7.53 7.81 8.13
C ILE A 48 9.07 7.82 7.98
N GLY A 49 9.77 6.92 8.67
CA GLY A 49 11.22 6.77 8.55
C GLY A 49 11.66 6.39 7.13
N TRP A 50 10.90 5.50 6.48
CA TRP A 50 11.12 5.13 5.08
C TRP A 50 10.89 6.30 4.13
N GLU A 51 9.82 7.09 4.32
CA GLU A 51 9.52 8.29 3.55
C GLU A 51 10.65 9.33 3.64
N ILE A 52 11.17 9.59 4.83
CA ILE A 52 12.33 10.48 5.02
C ILE A 52 13.56 9.95 4.28
N SER A 53 13.79 8.63 4.31
CA SER A 53 14.88 7.99 3.58
C SER A 53 14.74 8.11 2.06
N VAL A 54 13.54 7.87 1.53
CA VAL A 54 13.20 8.01 0.11
C VAL A 54 13.41 9.46 -0.35
N SER A 55 12.90 10.41 0.40
CA SER A 55 13.03 11.85 0.09
C SER A 55 14.47 12.29 -0.08
N LYS A 56 15.40 11.71 0.70
CA LYS A 56 16.84 12.05 0.69
C LYS A 56 17.65 11.27 -0.36
N ARG A 57 17.22 10.06 -0.73
CA ARG A 57 18.03 9.15 -1.56
C ARG A 57 17.58 9.08 -3.01
N ILE A 58 16.32 9.29 -3.30
CA ILE A 58 15.78 9.16 -4.65
C ILE A 58 15.95 10.48 -5.41
N ILE A 59 16.78 10.44 -6.45
CA ILE A 59 17.10 11.60 -7.29
C ILE A 59 15.96 11.91 -8.26
N GLN A 60 15.30 10.87 -8.81
CA GLN A 60 14.23 11.03 -9.77
C GLN A 60 12.96 11.54 -9.10
N VAL A 61 12.57 12.78 -9.41
CA VAL A 61 11.52 13.52 -8.70
C VAL A 61 10.15 12.83 -8.79
N GLU A 62 9.76 12.33 -9.97
CA GLU A 62 8.48 11.65 -10.15
C GLU A 62 8.40 10.37 -9.32
N VAL A 63 9.44 9.52 -9.40
CA VAL A 63 9.52 8.27 -8.61
C VAL A 63 9.44 8.57 -7.12
N ARG A 64 10.12 9.61 -6.67
CA ARG A 64 10.10 10.04 -5.26
C ARG A 64 8.70 10.43 -4.81
N HIS A 65 7.95 11.22 -5.61
CA HIS A 65 6.58 11.61 -5.26
C HIS A 65 5.64 10.41 -5.15
N TYR A 66 5.72 9.45 -6.08
CA TYR A 66 4.89 8.25 -6.00
C TYR A 66 5.25 7.37 -4.78
N LEU A 67 6.52 7.23 -4.45
CA LEU A 67 6.93 6.48 -3.25
C LEU A 67 6.50 7.17 -1.95
N ILE A 68 6.57 8.51 -1.88
CA ILE A 68 6.04 9.28 -0.75
C ILE A 68 4.52 9.07 -0.64
N ALA A 69 3.80 9.11 -1.77
CA ALA A 69 2.36 8.85 -1.78
C ALA A 69 2.02 7.43 -1.29
N VAL A 70 2.80 6.42 -1.69
CA VAL A 70 2.64 5.04 -1.17
C VAL A 70 2.84 5.01 0.34
N SER A 71 3.89 5.68 0.87
CA SER A 71 4.12 5.76 2.32
C SER A 71 2.94 6.41 3.05
N GLY A 72 2.47 7.55 2.55
CA GLY A 72 1.31 8.25 3.11
C GLY A 72 0.04 7.40 3.12
N LEU A 73 -0.23 6.65 2.03
CA LEU A 73 -1.35 5.72 1.95
C LEU A 73 -1.24 4.57 2.95
N MET A 74 -0.04 4.03 3.17
CA MET A 74 0.19 2.99 4.18
C MET A 74 -0.05 3.52 5.59
N VAL A 75 0.44 4.72 5.91
CA VAL A 75 0.16 5.38 7.19
C VAL A 75 -1.34 5.61 7.36
N PHE A 76 -2.01 6.11 6.33
CA PHE A 76 -3.46 6.31 6.32
C PHE A 76 -4.21 5.00 6.58
N TRP A 77 -3.82 3.90 5.93
CA TRP A 77 -4.43 2.59 6.15
C TRP A 77 -4.27 2.10 7.60
N PHE A 78 -3.08 2.28 8.21
CA PHE A 78 -2.89 1.91 9.61
C PHE A 78 -3.72 2.76 10.56
N ILE A 79 -3.91 4.04 10.26
CA ILE A 79 -4.80 4.93 11.04
C ILE A 79 -6.25 4.44 10.94
N LEU A 80 -6.78 4.25 9.73
CA LEU A 80 -8.14 3.76 9.51
C LEU A 80 -8.38 2.43 10.23
N ARG A 81 -7.43 1.50 10.09
CA ARG A 81 -7.49 0.20 10.74
C ARG A 81 -7.52 0.32 12.26
N SER A 82 -6.65 1.16 12.83
CA SER A 82 -6.62 1.39 14.27
C SER A 82 -7.92 2.02 14.77
N MET A 83 -8.47 2.98 14.02
CA MET A 83 -9.77 3.58 14.33
C MET A 83 -10.88 2.54 14.35
N LYS A 84 -10.98 1.73 13.28
CA LYS A 84 -12.03 0.69 13.16
C LYS A 84 -11.99 -0.34 14.30
N TYR A 85 -10.80 -0.82 14.68
CA TYR A 85 -10.71 -1.95 15.61
C TYR A 85 -10.57 -1.54 17.08
N TYR A 86 -10.16 -0.30 17.39
CA TYR A 86 -9.85 0.09 18.77
C TYR A 86 -10.67 1.25 19.30
N PHE A 87 -11.26 2.08 18.43
CA PHE A 87 -11.91 3.31 18.87
C PHE A 87 -13.38 3.38 18.47
N ILE A 88 -13.81 2.69 17.41
CA ILE A 88 -15.16 2.79 16.89
C ILE A 88 -15.94 1.53 17.26
N THR A 89 -17.06 1.76 17.98
CA THR A 89 -17.99 0.70 18.38
C THR A 89 -19.27 0.73 17.54
N ASP A 90 -19.54 1.86 16.87
CA ASP A 90 -20.68 1.98 15.98
C ASP A 90 -20.47 1.24 14.68
N ILE A 91 -21.39 0.34 14.34
CA ILE A 91 -21.31 -0.56 13.19
C ILE A 91 -21.37 0.23 11.86
N GLY A 92 -22.20 1.27 11.78
CA GLY A 92 -22.33 2.09 10.58
C GLY A 92 -21.03 2.82 10.25
N THR A 93 -20.43 3.47 11.25
CA THR A 93 -19.14 4.16 11.11
C THR A 93 -18.00 3.18 10.81
N ALA A 94 -18.00 2.00 11.43
CA ALA A 94 -17.00 0.96 11.16
C ALA A 94 -17.04 0.46 9.71
N ARG A 95 -18.27 0.36 9.13
CA ARG A 95 -18.48 0.01 7.72
C ARG A 95 -17.98 1.10 6.78
N GLN A 96 -18.29 2.35 7.02
CA GLN A 96 -17.77 3.46 6.22
C GLN A 96 -16.23 3.50 6.24
N LEU A 97 -15.61 3.27 7.40
CA LEU A 97 -14.15 3.17 7.47
C LEU A 97 -13.60 1.98 6.68
N TRP A 98 -14.36 0.89 6.59
CA TRP A 98 -13.97 -0.27 5.79
C TRP A 98 -13.98 0.04 4.28
N ASP A 99 -14.94 0.81 3.80
CA ASP A 99 -14.99 1.25 2.40
C ASP A 99 -13.77 2.12 2.05
N TRP A 100 -13.30 2.96 2.98
CA TRP A 100 -12.10 3.76 2.79
C TRP A 100 -10.80 2.93 2.70
N TYR A 101 -10.80 1.65 3.06
CA TYR A 101 -9.64 0.78 2.83
C TYR A 101 -9.34 0.58 1.34
N TYR A 102 -10.33 0.73 0.47
CA TYR A 102 -10.14 0.64 -0.98
C TYR A 102 -9.27 1.75 -1.55
N LEU A 103 -9.20 2.91 -0.87
CA LEU A 103 -8.29 3.98 -1.29
C LEU A 103 -6.82 3.51 -1.31
N PRO A 104 -6.20 3.08 -0.21
CA PRO A 104 -4.84 2.54 -0.25
C PRO A 104 -4.72 1.24 -1.07
N MET A 105 -5.71 0.35 -1.04
CA MET A 105 -5.68 -0.91 -1.78
C MET A 105 -5.55 -0.69 -3.29
N LEU A 106 -6.28 0.27 -3.86
CA LEU A 106 -6.25 0.59 -5.29
C LEU A 106 -5.04 1.46 -5.68
N PHE A 107 -4.69 2.45 -4.86
CA PHE A 107 -3.67 3.43 -5.24
C PHE A 107 -2.24 2.96 -4.98
N ILE A 108 -1.99 2.05 -4.02
CA ILE A 108 -0.64 1.51 -3.79
C ILE A 108 -0.16 0.69 -5.00
N PRO A 109 -0.93 -0.26 -5.56
CA PRO A 109 -0.55 -0.95 -6.80
C PRO A 109 -0.39 -0.01 -7.98
N LEU A 110 -1.29 0.98 -8.13
CA LEU A 110 -1.18 2.00 -9.17
C LEU A 110 0.14 2.77 -9.06
N PHE A 111 0.45 3.34 -7.89
CA PHE A 111 1.70 4.09 -7.71
C PHE A 111 2.93 3.21 -7.85
N SER A 112 2.87 1.94 -7.46
CA SER A 112 3.94 0.96 -7.70
C SER A 112 4.18 0.78 -9.20
N LEU A 113 3.12 0.72 -10.02
CA LEU A 113 3.22 0.67 -11.48
C LEU A 113 3.80 1.97 -12.03
N LEU A 114 3.33 3.13 -11.54
CA LEU A 114 3.86 4.44 -11.94
C LEU A 114 5.32 4.65 -11.55
N VAL A 115 5.81 4.03 -10.47
CA VAL A 115 7.24 3.96 -10.13
C VAL A 115 8.00 3.08 -11.10
N ALA A 116 7.46 1.91 -11.46
CA ALA A 116 8.11 0.96 -12.34
C ALA A 116 8.33 1.49 -13.76
N LEU A 117 7.38 2.27 -14.29
CA LEU A 117 7.41 2.79 -15.66
C LEU A 117 8.59 3.73 -15.98
N PRO A 118 8.96 4.73 -15.17
CA PRO A 118 10.10 5.61 -15.43
C PRO A 118 11.44 5.01 -14.97
N LEU A 119 11.44 3.93 -14.21
CA LEU A 119 12.67 3.34 -13.69
C LEU A 119 13.65 3.02 -14.82
N GLY A 120 14.92 3.43 -14.67
CA GLY A 120 15.96 3.25 -15.69
C GLY A 120 15.94 4.28 -16.83
N LYS A 121 15.05 5.26 -16.81
CA LYS A 121 15.06 6.44 -17.67
C LYS A 121 15.89 7.58 -17.03
N PRO A 122 16.28 8.62 -17.81
CA PRO A 122 16.95 9.79 -17.26
C PRO A 122 16.16 10.43 -16.10
N ALA A 123 16.86 11.10 -15.17
CA ALA A 123 16.25 11.68 -13.96
C ALA A 123 15.10 12.67 -14.24
N ASN A 124 15.11 13.32 -15.39
CA ASN A 124 14.09 14.29 -15.81
C ASN A 124 12.99 13.68 -16.72
N ALA A 125 13.00 12.36 -16.94
CA ALA A 125 11.99 11.71 -17.75
C ALA A 125 10.64 11.75 -17.06
N LYS A 126 9.66 12.37 -17.70
CA LYS A 126 8.28 12.42 -17.24
C LYS A 126 7.44 11.33 -17.89
N LEU A 127 6.46 10.84 -17.17
CA LEU A 127 5.44 9.98 -17.74
C LEU A 127 4.53 10.78 -18.69
N SER A 128 4.09 10.12 -19.77
CA SER A 128 3.09 10.70 -20.67
C SER A 128 1.79 10.96 -19.90
N LYS A 129 1.16 12.13 -20.14
CA LYS A 129 -0.15 12.45 -19.57
C LYS A 129 -1.20 11.39 -19.94
N THR A 130 -1.12 10.88 -21.18
CA THR A 130 -2.02 9.80 -21.65
C THR A 130 -1.86 8.54 -20.84
N THR A 131 -0.61 8.10 -20.56
CA THR A 131 -0.35 6.92 -19.71
C THR A 131 -0.88 7.13 -18.29
N LEU A 132 -0.67 8.32 -17.72
CA LEU A 132 -1.17 8.66 -16.40
C LEU A 132 -2.69 8.60 -16.35
N LEU A 133 -3.39 9.22 -17.31
CA LEU A 133 -4.85 9.20 -17.39
C LEU A 133 -5.39 7.79 -17.61
N LEU A 134 -4.78 7.00 -18.50
CA LEU A 134 -5.20 5.63 -18.81
C LEU A 134 -5.17 4.72 -17.57
N LEU A 135 -4.25 4.95 -16.64
CA LEU A 135 -4.13 4.18 -15.41
C LEU A 135 -4.93 4.80 -14.25
N ALA A 136 -4.95 6.13 -14.14
CA ALA A 136 -5.62 6.82 -13.04
C ALA A 136 -7.14 6.75 -13.17
N VAL A 137 -7.71 6.91 -14.39
CA VAL A 137 -9.17 6.94 -14.58
C VAL A 137 -9.83 5.62 -14.14
N PRO A 138 -9.39 4.42 -14.59
CA PRO A 138 -9.98 3.17 -14.10
C PRO A 138 -9.84 3.00 -12.59
N THR A 139 -8.70 3.40 -12.01
CA THR A 139 -8.48 3.31 -10.56
C THR A 139 -9.47 4.19 -9.79
N VAL A 140 -9.70 5.44 -10.24
CA VAL A 140 -10.67 6.35 -9.62
C VAL A 140 -12.09 5.82 -9.79
N LEU A 141 -12.43 5.27 -10.96
CA LEU A 141 -13.75 4.67 -11.20
C LEU A 141 -13.97 3.45 -10.29
N CYS A 142 -12.98 2.59 -10.11
CA CYS A 142 -13.05 1.48 -9.17
C CYS A 142 -13.24 1.98 -7.73
N LEU A 143 -12.51 3.02 -7.30
CA LEU A 143 -12.70 3.60 -5.98
C LEU A 143 -14.10 4.17 -5.79
N LEU A 144 -14.59 4.96 -6.74
CA LEU A 144 -15.95 5.52 -6.67
C LEU A 144 -17.01 4.42 -6.64
N PHE A 145 -16.81 3.36 -7.41
CA PHE A 145 -17.69 2.21 -7.42
C PHE A 145 -17.76 1.52 -6.05
N GLU A 146 -16.63 1.35 -5.37
CA GLU A 146 -16.60 0.79 -4.00
C GLU A 146 -17.22 1.75 -2.97
N LEU A 147 -16.87 3.03 -3.00
CA LEU A 147 -17.42 4.02 -2.06
C LEU A 147 -18.94 4.24 -2.22
N THR A 148 -19.49 3.91 -3.39
CA THR A 148 -20.94 3.99 -3.66
C THR A 148 -21.65 2.65 -3.51
N ASN A 149 -20.97 1.62 -3.02
CA ASN A 149 -21.54 0.27 -2.91
C ASN A 149 -22.82 0.20 -2.06
N ASP A 150 -23.00 1.08 -1.10
CA ASP A 150 -24.20 1.16 -0.28
C ASP A 150 -25.48 1.42 -1.10
N PHE A 151 -25.37 2.09 -2.25
CA PHE A 151 -26.51 2.40 -3.12
C PHE A 151 -26.86 1.25 -4.08
N HIS A 152 -25.89 0.48 -4.55
CA HIS A 152 -26.12 -0.50 -5.62
C HIS A 152 -25.82 -1.94 -5.20
N GLN A 153 -25.04 -2.17 -4.15
CA GLN A 153 -24.63 -3.48 -3.63
C GLN A 153 -24.08 -4.45 -4.71
N LEU A 154 -23.38 -3.92 -5.72
CA LEU A 154 -22.82 -4.73 -6.80
C LEU A 154 -21.41 -5.28 -6.49
N ALA A 155 -20.67 -4.65 -5.57
CA ALA A 155 -19.39 -5.15 -5.09
C ALA A 155 -19.60 -6.09 -3.88
N PHE A 156 -20.36 -5.62 -2.89
CA PHE A 156 -20.69 -6.39 -1.70
C PHE A 156 -22.20 -6.33 -1.45
N SER A 157 -22.78 -7.47 -1.11
CA SER A 157 -24.13 -7.54 -0.57
C SER A 157 -24.06 -7.69 0.94
N PHE A 158 -24.90 -6.94 1.63
CA PHE A 158 -25.03 -6.98 3.08
C PHE A 158 -26.33 -7.72 3.46
N PRO A 159 -26.31 -8.52 4.53
CA PRO A 159 -27.52 -9.23 4.95
C PRO A 159 -28.59 -8.22 5.42
N GLU A 160 -29.80 -8.40 4.97
CA GLU A 160 -30.94 -7.58 5.39
C GLU A 160 -31.33 -7.93 6.84
N GLY A 161 -31.45 -6.92 7.68
CA GLY A 161 -31.90 -7.10 9.07
C GLY A 161 -30.86 -7.63 10.05
N GLU A 162 -29.66 -7.99 9.60
CA GLU A 162 -28.56 -8.41 10.47
C GLU A 162 -27.52 -7.30 10.65
N ALA A 163 -26.88 -7.28 11.84
CA ALA A 163 -25.73 -6.40 12.05
C ALA A 163 -24.54 -6.88 11.21
N TRP A 164 -23.89 -5.94 10.50
CA TRP A 164 -22.67 -6.25 9.78
C TRP A 164 -21.52 -6.57 10.75
N THR A 165 -20.95 -7.77 10.63
CA THR A 165 -19.86 -8.24 11.51
C THR A 165 -18.48 -8.09 10.85
N GLY A 166 -18.43 -7.70 9.57
CA GLY A 166 -17.20 -7.66 8.77
C GLY A 166 -16.88 -8.98 8.07
N GLU A 167 -17.60 -10.07 8.39
CA GLU A 167 -17.41 -11.41 7.81
C GLU A 167 -18.65 -11.92 7.08
N ASN A 168 -19.84 -11.33 7.35
CA ASN A 168 -21.11 -11.77 6.78
C ASN A 168 -21.52 -11.02 5.50
N ASN A 169 -20.57 -10.43 4.79
CA ASN A 169 -20.82 -9.83 3.47
C ASN A 169 -20.60 -10.83 2.33
N GLY A 170 -21.50 -10.79 1.34
CA GLY A 170 -21.35 -11.58 0.11
C GLY A 170 -20.55 -10.82 -0.96
N TYR A 171 -19.56 -11.47 -1.56
CA TYR A 171 -18.82 -10.91 -2.70
C TYR A 171 -19.66 -11.04 -3.97
N ARG A 172 -19.79 -9.92 -4.71
CA ARG A 172 -20.50 -9.88 -5.98
C ARG A 172 -19.56 -9.59 -7.15
N PHE A 173 -20.09 -9.58 -8.36
CA PHE A 173 -19.33 -9.41 -9.60
C PHE A 173 -18.42 -8.16 -9.60
N GLY A 174 -18.89 -7.04 -9.07
CA GLY A 174 -18.13 -5.78 -9.00
C GLY A 174 -16.83 -5.92 -8.21
N TYR A 175 -16.85 -6.63 -7.09
CA TYR A 175 -15.64 -6.90 -6.31
C TYR A 175 -14.54 -7.57 -7.17
N TYR A 176 -14.90 -8.54 -8.00
CA TYR A 176 -13.90 -9.23 -8.84
C TYR A 176 -13.33 -8.34 -9.95
N ILE A 177 -14.08 -7.35 -10.42
CA ILE A 177 -13.55 -6.34 -11.36
C ILE A 177 -12.50 -5.47 -10.66
N VAL A 178 -12.80 -4.99 -9.46
CA VAL A 178 -11.88 -4.15 -8.68
C VAL A 178 -10.63 -4.93 -8.30
N LEU A 179 -10.79 -6.14 -7.79
CA LEU A 179 -9.67 -7.06 -7.47
C LEU A 179 -8.83 -7.37 -8.71
N GLY A 180 -9.47 -7.61 -9.87
CA GLY A 180 -8.78 -7.83 -11.13
C GLY A 180 -7.92 -6.64 -11.55
N TRP A 181 -8.40 -5.42 -11.34
CA TRP A 181 -7.63 -4.20 -11.59
C TRP A 181 -6.43 -4.06 -10.66
N GLU A 182 -6.59 -4.33 -9.36
CA GLU A 182 -5.49 -4.33 -8.40
C GLU A 182 -4.39 -5.32 -8.78
N ILE A 183 -4.79 -6.57 -9.06
CA ILE A 183 -3.88 -7.64 -9.48
C ILE A 183 -3.16 -7.25 -10.78
N PHE A 184 -3.87 -6.69 -11.75
CA PHE A 184 -3.26 -6.21 -13.00
C PHE A 184 -2.18 -5.17 -12.73
N CYS A 185 -2.46 -4.13 -11.94
CA CYS A 185 -1.49 -3.08 -11.62
C CYS A 185 -0.25 -3.65 -10.89
N ALA A 186 -0.48 -4.53 -9.90
CA ALA A 186 0.60 -5.16 -9.13
C ALA A 186 1.48 -6.06 -10.01
N LEU A 187 0.89 -6.93 -10.83
CA LEU A 187 1.61 -7.83 -11.73
C LEU A 187 2.35 -7.04 -12.82
N ALA A 188 1.71 -6.02 -13.40
CA ALA A 188 2.38 -5.17 -14.40
C ALA A 188 3.59 -4.45 -13.80
N ALA A 189 3.48 -3.89 -12.60
CA ALA A 189 4.60 -3.28 -11.88
C ALA A 189 5.74 -4.30 -11.66
N PHE A 190 5.41 -5.48 -11.16
CA PHE A 190 6.37 -6.55 -10.89
C PHE A 190 7.11 -6.99 -12.16
N VAL A 191 6.37 -7.29 -13.24
CA VAL A 191 6.94 -7.74 -14.51
C VAL A 191 7.86 -6.66 -15.12
N ILE A 192 7.42 -5.38 -15.13
CA ILE A 192 8.23 -4.28 -15.63
C ILE A 192 9.52 -4.13 -14.81
N MET A 193 9.46 -4.22 -13.48
CA MET A 193 10.65 -4.18 -12.63
C MET A 193 11.61 -5.33 -12.92
N LEU A 194 11.10 -6.56 -13.05
CA LEU A 194 11.94 -7.73 -13.39
C LEU A 194 12.65 -7.56 -14.73
N ILE A 195 11.94 -7.12 -15.77
CA ILE A 195 12.54 -6.90 -17.10
C ILE A 195 13.64 -5.85 -17.00
N LYS A 196 13.40 -4.74 -16.33
CA LYS A 196 14.37 -3.65 -16.20
C LYS A 196 15.60 -4.04 -15.37
N CYS A 197 15.41 -4.80 -14.29
CA CYS A 197 16.52 -5.34 -13.49
C CYS A 197 17.40 -6.28 -14.33
N ARG A 198 16.81 -7.19 -15.11
CA ARG A 198 17.57 -8.09 -16.00
C ARG A 198 18.35 -7.35 -17.07
N LEU A 199 17.75 -6.34 -17.69
CA LEU A 199 18.42 -5.50 -18.70
C LEU A 199 19.58 -4.69 -18.10
N SER A 200 19.43 -4.19 -16.88
CA SER A 200 20.51 -3.48 -16.17
C SER A 200 21.69 -4.39 -15.84
N GLN A 201 21.43 -5.60 -15.36
CA GLN A 201 22.48 -6.59 -15.09
C GLN A 201 23.27 -6.96 -16.37
N ARG A 202 22.59 -7.19 -17.48
CA ARG A 202 23.26 -7.48 -18.76
C ARG A 202 24.18 -6.34 -19.21
N LYS A 203 23.75 -5.08 -19.09
CA LYS A 203 24.59 -3.92 -19.43
C LYS A 203 25.85 -3.81 -18.55
N ASN A 204 25.75 -4.14 -17.27
CA ASN A 204 26.92 -4.12 -16.36
C ASN A 204 27.92 -5.25 -16.69
N ILE A 205 27.45 -6.44 -17.06
CA ILE A 205 28.29 -7.55 -17.48
C ILE A 205 29.08 -7.17 -18.78
N PHE A 206 28.42 -6.56 -19.76
CA PHE A 206 29.09 -6.10 -20.99
C PHE A 206 30.14 -5.00 -20.73
N ARG A 207 29.90 -4.10 -19.75
CA ARG A 207 30.89 -3.07 -19.37
C ARG A 207 32.10 -3.62 -18.60
N SER A 208 31.95 -4.77 -17.97
CA SER A 208 33.08 -5.41 -17.23
C SER A 208 33.93 -6.28 -18.13
N CYS A 209 33.50 -6.56 -19.35
CA CYS A 209 34.24 -7.39 -20.34
C CYS A 209 34.96 -6.58 -21.43
N CYS A 210 34.79 -5.24 -21.43
CA CYS A 210 35.54 -4.27 -22.26
C CYS A 210 36.46 -3.43 -21.39
#